data_b4433a8b006fb629bc19ccef9ff1c22b
#
_entry.id   b4433a8b006fb629bc19ccef9ff1c22b
#
_cell.length_a   1.000
_cell.length_b   1.000
_cell.length_c   1.000
_cell.angle_alpha   90.00
_cell.angle_beta   90.00
_cell.angle_gamma   90.00
#
_symmetry.space_group_name_H-M   'P 1'
#
loop_
_entity.id
_entity.type
_entity.pdbx_description
1 polymer ?
#
loop_
_entity_poly.entity_id
_entity_poly.type
_entity_poly.pdbx_seq_one_letter_code
_entity_poly.pdbx_strand_id
1 'polypeptide(L)'
;MKTHRIARWAQLTAASCAAALISGCATMEEASTSFSCMLSRVTSSPDPRCGGPVTTGGARTPAGSAAGSQNERFARLQAALDQETAHAAELQKQAVQAMQKLPVRQRSVAGPLRTRPVPITDGQSGVTSQLQAFSSLSVDMPLAAKGRGEYTRAMDSLKDLANELADNRGSSTILVEQADADVSAGRVNTSSGTTQTKNGKPVNVRKKVDSGLPVGIERYTIEAGEIRGKL
;
A
#
# COMPACT_ATOMS: atom_id res chain seq x y z
N MET A 1 28.77 37.64 51.05
CA MET A 1 28.39 39.07 50.94
C MET A 1 27.93 39.35 49.54
N LYS A 2 26.76 40.01 49.44
CA LYS A 2 26.15 40.73 48.30
C LYS A 2 25.65 39.85 47.14
N THR A 3 24.39 39.52 47.02
CA THR A 3 23.12 40.25 46.83
C THR A 3 22.89 40.85 45.45
N HIS A 4 21.76 40.39 44.88
CA HIS A 4 20.82 41.07 43.98
C HIS A 4 21.21 41.19 42.49
N ARG A 5 20.33 40.97 41.52
CA ARG A 5 18.91 41.42 41.32
C ARG A 5 18.27 40.57 40.17
N ILE A 6 17.20 40.04 40.38
CA ILE A 6 15.83 40.16 39.83
C ILE A 6 15.74 41.15 38.64
N ALA A 7 15.31 40.64 37.50
CA ALA A 7 14.54 41.41 36.55
C ALA A 7 13.47 40.50 35.91
N ARG A 8 12.22 40.69 36.34
CA ARG A 8 10.98 40.32 35.72
C ARG A 8 10.76 41.22 34.48
N TRP A 9 10.37 40.68 33.39
CA TRP A 9 9.49 41.31 32.39
C TRP A 9 8.70 40.16 31.77
N ALA A 10 7.46 40.02 32.12
CA ALA A 10 6.27 40.65 31.58
C ALA A 10 5.80 39.96 30.29
N GLN A 11 4.80 39.20 30.50
CA GLN A 11 3.68 38.81 29.68
C GLN A 11 3.43 39.71 28.47
N LEU A 12 3.29 39.08 27.31
CA LEU A 12 2.40 39.56 26.27
C LEU A 12 1.66 38.37 25.66
N THR A 13 0.40 38.31 25.99
CA THR A 13 -0.68 37.57 25.38
C THR A 13 -0.77 37.85 23.89
N ALA A 14 -0.74 36.83 23.10
CA ALA A 14 -1.33 36.82 21.78
C ALA A 14 -2.12 35.52 21.63
N ALA A 15 -3.35 35.58 22.11
CA ALA A 15 -4.39 34.70 21.69
C ALA A 15 -4.77 35.11 20.27
N SER A 16 -4.66 34.22 19.29
CA SER A 16 -5.46 34.29 18.05
C SER A 16 -5.45 32.99 17.30
N CYS A 17 -6.61 32.38 17.22
CA CYS A 17 -7.15 31.63 16.09
C CYS A 17 -6.32 30.47 15.53
N ALA A 18 -6.39 29.35 16.20
CA ALA A 18 -6.28 28.05 15.55
C ALA A 18 -7.59 27.29 15.76
N ALA A 19 -8.63 27.78 15.14
CA ALA A 19 -9.88 27.04 14.98
C ALA A 19 -9.91 26.43 13.59
N ALA A 20 -10.36 25.16 13.55
CA ALA A 20 -10.92 24.48 12.41
C ALA A 20 -9.96 24.04 11.30
N LEU A 21 -9.24 22.92 11.48
CA LEU A 21 -9.05 21.91 10.44
C LEU A 21 -8.95 20.51 11.09
N ILE A 22 -9.88 20.18 11.96
CA ILE A 22 -10.13 18.80 12.41
C ILE A 22 -11.46 18.38 11.80
N SER A 23 -11.44 18.09 10.51
CA SER A 23 -12.54 17.39 9.86
C SER A 23 -11.94 16.62 8.70
N GLY A 24 -11.51 15.39 8.95
CA GLY A 24 -10.99 14.54 7.90
C GLY A 24 -10.18 13.35 8.38
N CYS A 25 -10.31 12.93 9.63
CA CYS A 25 -9.98 11.56 9.99
C CYS A 25 -11.20 10.68 9.68
N ALA A 26 -11.57 10.60 8.41
CA ALA A 26 -12.20 9.38 7.92
C ALA A 26 -11.14 8.30 8.10
N THR A 27 -11.40 7.39 9.01
CA THR A 27 -10.47 6.35 9.41
C THR A 27 -10.06 5.58 8.15
N MET A 28 -8.76 5.34 7.97
CA MET A 28 -8.20 4.55 6.84
C MET A 28 -8.91 3.19 6.68
N GLU A 29 -9.55 2.70 7.71
CA GLU A 29 -10.38 1.50 7.70
C GLU A 29 -11.62 1.62 6.79
N GLU A 30 -12.28 2.77 6.74
CA GLU A 30 -13.45 2.96 5.86
C GLU A 30 -13.08 3.05 4.37
N ALA A 31 -11.92 3.61 4.05
CA ALA A 31 -11.42 3.65 2.68
C ALA A 31 -11.03 2.25 2.19
N SER A 32 -10.41 1.42 3.03
CA SER A 32 -10.03 0.05 2.74
C SER A 32 -11.23 -0.87 2.51
N THR A 33 -12.28 -0.76 3.34
CA THR A 33 -13.52 -1.54 3.18
C THR A 33 -14.30 -1.16 1.91
N SER A 34 -14.32 0.12 1.53
CA SER A 34 -14.97 0.59 0.31
C SER A 34 -14.27 0.06 -0.95
N PHE A 35 -12.94 0.01 -0.93
CA PHE A 35 -12.13 -0.51 -2.04
C PHE A 35 -12.28 -2.03 -2.18
N SER A 36 -12.20 -2.79 -1.09
CA SER A 36 -12.42 -4.23 -1.05
C SER A 36 -13.82 -4.59 -1.59
N CYS A 37 -14.86 -3.83 -1.24
CA CYS A 37 -16.21 -4.03 -1.73
C CYS A 37 -16.37 -3.71 -3.23
N MET A 38 -15.62 -2.74 -3.75
CA MET A 38 -15.64 -2.40 -5.17
C MET A 38 -14.94 -3.48 -6.01
N LEU A 39 -13.79 -3.97 -5.55
CA LEU A 39 -13.07 -5.08 -6.19
C LEU A 39 -13.78 -6.43 -6.05
N SER A 40 -14.41 -6.73 -4.92
CA SER A 40 -15.17 -7.98 -4.75
C SER A 40 -16.38 -8.06 -5.68
N ARG A 41 -17.00 -6.93 -6.02
CA ARG A 41 -18.02 -6.86 -7.07
C ARG A 41 -17.49 -7.14 -8.46
N VAL A 42 -16.23 -6.79 -8.72
CA VAL A 42 -15.53 -7.03 -10.00
C VAL A 42 -15.01 -8.47 -10.09
N THR A 43 -14.62 -9.08 -8.97
CA THR A 43 -13.99 -10.41 -8.95
C THR A 43 -14.95 -11.56 -8.72
N SER A 44 -16.28 -11.33 -8.74
CA SER A 44 -17.33 -12.37 -8.58
C SER A 44 -17.20 -13.21 -7.28
N SER A 45 -16.53 -12.69 -6.27
CA SER A 45 -16.44 -13.32 -4.94
C SER A 45 -17.29 -12.49 -3.97
N PRO A 46 -18.52 -12.88 -3.67
CA PRO A 46 -19.38 -12.10 -2.78
C PRO A 46 -18.77 -12.10 -1.38
N ASP A 47 -18.23 -10.96 -0.97
CA ASP A 47 -17.87 -10.75 0.42
C ASP A 47 -19.14 -10.40 1.19
N PRO A 48 -19.54 -11.21 2.21
CA PRO A 48 -20.76 -10.96 2.99
C PRO A 48 -20.74 -9.62 3.74
N ARG A 49 -19.60 -8.96 3.83
CA ARG A 49 -19.46 -7.64 4.48
C ARG A 49 -19.83 -6.47 3.55
N CYS A 50 -20.00 -6.74 2.25
CA CYS A 50 -20.33 -5.73 1.24
C CYS A 50 -21.83 -5.62 0.94
N GLY A 51 -22.69 -6.19 1.78
CA GLY A 51 -24.14 -6.19 1.68
C GLY A 51 -24.77 -4.88 2.13
N GLY A 52 -24.68 -3.83 1.30
CA GLY A 52 -25.61 -2.69 1.37
C GLY A 52 -26.93 -3.04 0.69
N PRO A 53 -28.09 -2.47 1.11
CA PRO A 53 -29.39 -2.80 0.55
C PRO A 53 -29.43 -2.48 -0.95
N VAL A 54 -29.68 -3.50 -1.76
CA VAL A 54 -30.01 -3.35 -3.17
C VAL A 54 -31.41 -2.72 -3.24
N THR A 55 -31.48 -1.40 -3.43
CA THR A 55 -32.74 -0.77 -3.79
C THR A 55 -33.07 -1.15 -5.23
N THR A 56 -33.91 -2.18 -5.35
CA THR A 56 -34.60 -2.50 -6.59
C THR A 56 -35.63 -1.41 -6.88
N GLY A 57 -35.17 -0.36 -7.57
CA GLY A 57 -36.01 0.70 -8.11
C GLY A 57 -35.94 0.67 -9.63
N GLY A 58 -36.90 0.00 -10.26
CA GLY A 58 -36.98 -0.06 -11.70
C GLY A 58 -37.30 1.31 -12.31
N ALA A 59 -36.39 1.79 -13.16
CA ALA A 59 -36.71 2.75 -14.20
C ALA A 59 -35.97 2.33 -15.47
N ARG A 60 -36.71 1.93 -16.48
CA ARG A 60 -36.18 1.70 -17.82
C ARG A 60 -35.71 3.03 -18.38
N THR A 61 -34.42 3.22 -18.52
CA THR A 61 -33.79 4.33 -19.20
C THR A 61 -33.44 3.95 -20.64
N PRO A 62 -33.59 4.84 -21.63
CA PRO A 62 -33.43 4.55 -23.05
C PRO A 62 -31.94 4.27 -23.38
N ALA A 63 -31.70 3.56 -24.49
CA ALA A 63 -30.40 3.00 -24.93
C ALA A 63 -29.22 3.99 -25.00
N GLY A 64 -29.41 5.30 -24.88
CA GLY A 64 -28.32 6.29 -24.84
C GLY A 64 -27.59 6.37 -23.50
N SER A 65 -28.14 5.82 -22.41
CA SER A 65 -27.52 5.86 -21.09
C SER A 65 -26.55 4.70 -20.80
N ALA A 66 -26.55 3.64 -21.61
CA ALA A 66 -25.70 2.46 -21.40
C ALA A 66 -24.21 2.76 -21.65
N ALA A 67 -23.87 3.56 -22.67
CA ALA A 67 -22.49 3.93 -22.99
C ALA A 67 -21.91 4.90 -21.94
N GLY A 68 -22.70 5.86 -21.45
CA GLY A 68 -22.31 6.74 -20.35
C GLY A 68 -22.06 5.97 -19.05
N SER A 69 -22.91 5.01 -18.74
CA SER A 69 -22.75 4.16 -17.55
C SER A 69 -21.51 3.25 -17.62
N GLN A 70 -21.10 2.78 -18.82
CA GLN A 70 -19.92 1.96 -19.03
C GLN A 70 -18.62 2.75 -18.82
N ASN A 71 -18.51 3.91 -19.47
CA ASN A 71 -17.34 4.78 -19.30
C ASN A 71 -17.19 5.22 -17.83
N GLU A 72 -18.29 5.50 -17.15
CA GLU A 72 -18.28 5.79 -15.73
C GLU A 72 -17.80 4.60 -14.88
N ARG A 73 -18.18 3.37 -15.22
CA ARG A 73 -17.69 2.17 -14.51
C ARG A 73 -16.17 2.01 -14.66
N PHE A 74 -15.65 2.12 -15.88
CA PHE A 74 -14.22 2.07 -16.10
C PHE A 74 -13.49 3.22 -15.42
N ALA A 75 -14.02 4.43 -15.45
CA ALA A 75 -13.45 5.60 -14.78
C ALA A 75 -13.40 5.41 -13.26
N ARG A 76 -14.46 4.89 -12.65
CA ARG A 76 -14.49 4.59 -11.20
C ARG A 76 -13.47 3.51 -10.82
N LEU A 77 -13.36 2.45 -11.64
CA LEU A 77 -12.38 1.41 -11.38
C LEU A 77 -10.95 1.94 -11.54
N GLN A 78 -10.68 2.75 -12.58
CA GLN A 78 -9.37 3.38 -12.73
C GLN A 78 -9.04 4.28 -11.53
N ALA A 79 -9.98 5.08 -11.07
CA ALA A 79 -9.79 5.93 -9.89
C ALA A 79 -9.45 5.11 -8.62
N ALA A 80 -10.10 3.95 -8.45
CA ALA A 80 -9.79 3.05 -7.34
C ALA A 80 -8.38 2.44 -7.46
N LEU A 81 -7.96 2.05 -8.68
CA LEU A 81 -6.60 1.53 -8.92
C LEU A 81 -5.52 2.62 -8.74
N ASP A 82 -5.83 3.86 -9.10
CA ASP A 82 -4.95 5.01 -8.86
C ASP A 82 -4.81 5.29 -7.36
N GLN A 83 -5.90 5.16 -6.60
CA GLN A 83 -5.88 5.29 -5.14
C GLN A 83 -5.05 4.18 -4.48
N GLU A 84 -5.16 2.93 -4.92
CA GLU A 84 -4.31 1.82 -4.45
C GLU A 84 -2.82 2.13 -4.72
N THR A 85 -2.52 2.64 -5.91
CA THR A 85 -1.15 3.01 -6.29
C THR A 85 -0.60 4.15 -5.44
N ALA A 86 -1.42 5.18 -5.16
CA ALA A 86 -1.05 6.30 -4.29
C ALA A 86 -0.83 5.84 -2.84
N HIS A 87 -1.68 4.94 -2.33
CA HIS A 87 -1.52 4.36 -1.01
C HIS A 87 -0.23 3.54 -0.89
N ALA A 88 0.08 2.72 -1.89
CA ALA A 88 1.33 1.96 -1.95
C ALA A 88 2.56 2.89 -1.95
N ALA A 89 2.51 4.00 -2.68
CA ALA A 89 3.57 5.01 -2.68
C ALA A 89 3.77 5.67 -1.30
N GLU A 90 2.68 5.95 -0.59
CA GLU A 90 2.76 6.53 0.76
C GLU A 90 3.36 5.53 1.76
N LEU A 91 2.97 4.26 1.73
CA LEU A 91 3.55 3.23 2.60
C LEU A 91 5.05 3.01 2.30
N GLN A 92 5.45 3.06 1.02
CA GLN A 92 6.87 3.02 0.63
C GLN A 92 7.64 4.20 1.24
N LYS A 93 7.09 5.41 1.13
CA LYS A 93 7.68 6.62 1.70
C LYS A 93 7.81 6.53 3.22
N GLN A 94 6.77 6.04 3.90
CA GLN A 94 6.79 5.84 5.36
C GLN A 94 7.86 4.82 5.79
N ALA A 95 7.99 3.70 5.07
CA ALA A 95 9.02 2.70 5.32
C ALA A 95 10.44 3.31 5.20
N VAL A 96 10.69 4.08 4.14
CA VAL A 96 11.97 4.76 3.95
C VAL A 96 12.22 5.82 5.02
N GLN A 97 11.22 6.65 5.35
CA GLN A 97 11.33 7.68 6.38
C GLN A 97 11.59 7.09 7.78
N ALA A 98 10.96 5.98 8.12
CA ALA A 98 11.21 5.29 9.37
C ALA A 98 12.69 4.94 9.53
N MET A 99 13.35 4.56 8.42
CA MET A 99 14.74 4.14 8.39
C MET A 99 15.76 5.31 8.33
N GLN A 100 15.34 6.51 7.89
CA GLN A 100 16.24 7.66 7.72
C GLN A 100 16.82 8.18 9.04
N LYS A 101 16.13 7.94 10.15
CA LYS A 101 16.55 8.38 11.51
C LYS A 101 17.64 7.50 12.12
N LEU A 102 17.96 6.36 11.49
CA LEU A 102 18.96 5.44 12.02
C LEU A 102 20.37 5.93 11.76
N PRO A 103 21.27 5.82 12.75
CA PRO A 103 22.69 6.14 12.60
C PRO A 103 23.42 4.97 11.93
N VAL A 104 23.00 4.60 10.71
CA VAL A 104 23.64 3.55 9.91
C VAL A 104 24.38 4.16 8.73
N ARG A 105 25.47 3.52 8.30
CA ARG A 105 26.28 4.01 7.17
C ARG A 105 25.50 3.94 5.85
N GLN A 106 24.76 2.85 5.67
CA GLN A 106 23.92 2.64 4.49
C GLN A 106 22.53 3.23 4.75
N ARG A 107 21.96 3.87 3.75
CA ARG A 107 20.63 4.47 3.82
C ARG A 107 19.59 3.56 3.17
N SER A 108 18.40 3.56 3.71
CA SER A 108 17.23 3.00 3.03
C SER A 108 16.88 3.87 1.83
N VAL A 109 16.56 3.24 0.71
CA VAL A 109 16.25 3.90 -0.54
C VAL A 109 14.95 3.34 -1.10
N ALA A 110 14.05 4.22 -1.53
CA ALA A 110 12.89 3.84 -2.31
C ALA A 110 13.36 3.39 -3.71
N GLY A 111 13.01 2.18 -4.08
CA GLY A 111 13.16 1.72 -5.45
C GLY A 111 11.98 2.12 -6.32
N PRO A 112 11.90 1.61 -7.56
CA PRO A 112 10.82 1.97 -8.48
C PRO A 112 9.46 1.45 -7.97
N LEU A 113 8.45 2.32 -8.06
CA LEU A 113 7.05 1.95 -8.05
C LEU A 113 6.63 1.70 -9.50
N ARG A 114 5.97 0.58 -9.76
CA ARG A 114 5.57 0.15 -11.10
C ARG A 114 4.08 -0.08 -11.18
N THR A 115 3.51 0.32 -12.29
CA THR A 115 2.15 -0.06 -12.72
C THR A 115 2.23 -0.94 -13.95
N ARG A 116 1.14 -1.66 -14.23
CA ARG A 116 0.98 -2.42 -15.47
C ARG A 116 -0.41 -2.24 -16.05
N PRO A 117 -0.58 -2.29 -17.38
CA PRO A 117 -1.89 -2.33 -17.98
C PRO A 117 -2.55 -3.70 -17.68
N VAL A 118 -3.82 -3.66 -17.32
CA VAL A 118 -4.64 -4.84 -17.04
C VAL A 118 -5.90 -4.76 -17.92
N PRO A 119 -6.18 -5.77 -18.76
CA PRO A 119 -7.40 -5.79 -19.53
C PRO A 119 -8.59 -6.14 -18.64
N ILE A 120 -9.59 -5.28 -18.60
CA ILE A 120 -10.84 -5.46 -17.86
C ILE A 120 -12.00 -5.48 -18.85
N THR A 121 -12.78 -6.56 -18.84
CA THR A 121 -13.96 -6.71 -19.69
C THR A 121 -15.23 -6.35 -18.91
N ASP A 122 -16.02 -5.45 -19.43
CA ASP A 122 -17.36 -5.20 -18.93
C ASP A 122 -18.29 -6.36 -19.26
N GLY A 123 -18.76 -7.07 -18.24
CA GLY A 123 -19.63 -8.24 -18.39
C GLY A 123 -21.01 -7.93 -19.02
N GLN A 124 -21.47 -6.67 -18.99
CA GLN A 124 -22.74 -6.26 -19.56
C GLN A 124 -22.62 -5.92 -21.05
N SER A 125 -21.54 -5.24 -21.45
CA SER A 125 -21.35 -4.79 -22.83
C SER A 125 -20.37 -5.64 -23.62
N GLY A 126 -19.56 -6.49 -22.95
CA GLY A 126 -18.48 -7.24 -23.57
C GLY A 126 -17.26 -6.42 -23.99
N VAL A 127 -17.28 -5.11 -23.75
CA VAL A 127 -16.17 -4.22 -24.12
C VAL A 127 -15.01 -4.39 -23.14
N THR A 128 -13.78 -4.46 -23.67
CA THR A 128 -12.56 -4.54 -22.88
C THR A 128 -11.81 -3.21 -22.91
N SER A 129 -11.39 -2.73 -21.74
CA SER A 129 -10.55 -1.55 -21.57
C SER A 129 -9.25 -1.92 -20.87
N GLN A 130 -8.16 -1.22 -21.20
CA GLN A 130 -6.86 -1.35 -20.53
C GLN A 130 -6.78 -0.33 -19.40
N LEU A 131 -6.76 -0.82 -18.15
CA LEU A 131 -6.63 0.02 -16.97
C LEU A 131 -5.21 -0.12 -16.40
N GLN A 132 -4.68 0.99 -15.86
CA GLN A 132 -3.39 0.99 -15.19
C GLN A 132 -3.57 0.54 -13.73
N ALA A 133 -2.87 -0.50 -13.33
CA ALA A 133 -2.96 -1.03 -11.98
C ALA A 133 -1.57 -1.10 -11.33
N PHE A 134 -1.51 -0.88 -10.02
CA PHE A 134 -0.29 -1.14 -9.26
C PHE A 134 0.22 -2.55 -9.52
N SER A 135 1.53 -2.68 -9.74
CA SER A 135 2.20 -3.96 -10.01
C SER A 135 3.20 -4.31 -8.91
N SER A 136 4.12 -3.40 -8.62
CA SER A 136 5.12 -3.62 -7.59
C SER A 136 5.75 -2.32 -7.10
N LEU A 137 6.34 -2.37 -5.92
CA LEU A 137 7.28 -1.38 -5.42
C LEU A 137 8.45 -2.08 -4.73
N SER A 138 9.58 -1.38 -4.58
CA SER A 138 10.71 -1.92 -3.83
C SER A 138 11.30 -0.91 -2.85
N VAL A 139 11.90 -1.44 -1.78
CA VAL A 139 12.63 -0.66 -0.76
C VAL A 139 13.93 -1.39 -0.43
N ASP A 140 15.04 -0.68 -0.54
CA ASP A 140 16.34 -1.17 -0.08
C ASP A 140 16.51 -0.86 1.40
N MET A 141 16.83 -1.87 2.20
CA MET A 141 16.95 -1.77 3.65
C MET A 141 18.31 -2.28 4.14
N PRO A 142 19.04 -1.51 4.97
CA PRO A 142 20.33 -1.95 5.49
C PRO A 142 20.17 -3.07 6.52
N LEU A 143 20.93 -4.14 6.35
CA LEU A 143 21.00 -5.28 7.30
C LEU A 143 21.40 -4.85 8.71
N ALA A 144 22.29 -3.85 8.83
CA ALA A 144 22.72 -3.28 10.12
C ALA A 144 21.57 -2.66 10.94
N ALA A 145 20.43 -2.42 10.33
CA ALA A 145 19.22 -1.91 11.00
C ALA A 145 18.33 -3.03 11.56
N LYS A 146 18.55 -4.29 11.19
CA LYS A 146 17.75 -5.41 11.72
C LYS A 146 17.77 -5.44 13.24
N GLY A 147 16.61 -5.72 13.82
CA GLY A 147 16.40 -5.73 15.27
C GLY A 147 16.16 -4.37 15.91
N ARG A 148 16.17 -3.26 15.13
CA ARG A 148 15.79 -1.94 15.60
C ARG A 148 14.32 -1.66 15.38
N GLY A 149 13.71 -0.85 16.25
CA GLY A 149 12.27 -0.53 16.17
C GLY A 149 11.88 0.15 14.85
N GLU A 150 12.78 0.96 14.28
CA GLU A 150 12.57 1.63 12.99
C GLU A 150 12.50 0.62 11.85
N TYR A 151 13.37 -0.38 11.86
CA TYR A 151 13.33 -1.48 10.88
C TYR A 151 12.02 -2.27 11.00
N THR A 152 11.60 -2.57 12.23
CA THR A 152 10.34 -3.28 12.47
C THR A 152 9.16 -2.48 11.91
N ARG A 153 9.07 -1.17 12.20
CA ARG A 153 8.00 -0.31 11.65
C ARG A 153 8.00 -0.27 10.12
N ALA A 154 9.17 -0.15 9.50
CA ALA A 154 9.27 -0.18 8.05
C ALA A 154 8.79 -1.52 7.47
N MET A 155 9.18 -2.62 8.09
CA MET A 155 8.73 -3.97 7.69
C MET A 155 7.24 -4.18 7.91
N ASP A 156 6.68 -3.63 8.98
CA ASP A 156 5.23 -3.73 9.25
C ASP A 156 4.45 -2.96 8.17
N SER A 157 4.86 -1.75 7.79
CA SER A 157 4.23 -1.02 6.67
C SER A 157 4.27 -1.82 5.35
N LEU A 158 5.40 -2.49 5.04
CA LEU A 158 5.50 -3.31 3.82
C LEU A 158 4.65 -4.58 3.88
N LYS A 159 4.54 -5.21 5.06
CA LYS A 159 3.67 -6.36 5.28
C LYS A 159 2.19 -5.99 5.22
N ASP A 160 1.82 -4.83 5.78
CA ASP A 160 0.45 -4.33 5.73
C ASP A 160 0.03 -4.11 4.28
N LEU A 161 0.87 -3.48 3.47
CA LEU A 161 0.62 -3.36 2.03
C LEU A 161 0.47 -4.74 1.35
N ALA A 162 1.36 -5.69 1.66
CA ALA A 162 1.26 -7.02 1.08
C ALA A 162 -0.03 -7.75 1.49
N ASN A 163 -0.47 -7.60 2.74
CA ASN A 163 -1.73 -8.16 3.23
C ASN A 163 -2.94 -7.52 2.52
N GLU A 164 -2.98 -6.19 2.40
CA GLU A 164 -4.05 -5.47 1.70
C GLU A 164 -4.14 -5.89 0.24
N LEU A 165 -3.00 -5.98 -0.45
CA LEU A 165 -2.95 -6.46 -1.84
C LEU A 165 -3.42 -7.92 -1.97
N ALA A 166 -3.07 -8.78 -1.01
CA ALA A 166 -3.53 -10.16 -1.01
C ALA A 166 -5.04 -10.24 -0.78
N ASP A 167 -5.58 -9.45 0.14
CA ASP A 167 -7.02 -9.40 0.41
C ASP A 167 -7.80 -8.86 -0.80
N ASN A 168 -7.28 -7.81 -1.45
CA ASN A 168 -7.91 -7.16 -2.60
C ASN A 168 -7.81 -7.99 -3.90
N ARG A 169 -6.68 -8.70 -4.11
CA ARG A 169 -6.36 -9.37 -5.38
C ARG A 169 -6.25 -10.88 -5.28
N GLY A 170 -6.52 -11.44 -4.10
CA GLY A 170 -6.47 -12.88 -3.83
C GLY A 170 -5.09 -13.41 -3.49
N SER A 171 -4.02 -12.68 -3.77
CA SER A 171 -2.64 -13.02 -3.36
C SER A 171 -1.69 -11.83 -3.50
N SER A 172 -0.56 -11.90 -2.81
CA SER A 172 0.58 -10.99 -3.01
C SER A 172 1.90 -11.74 -2.82
N THR A 173 3.01 -11.10 -3.20
CA THR A 173 4.36 -11.66 -2.97
C THR A 173 5.25 -10.59 -2.33
N ILE A 174 5.99 -10.99 -1.32
CA ILE A 174 7.14 -10.25 -0.78
C ILE A 174 8.39 -10.95 -1.31
N LEU A 175 9.03 -10.37 -2.32
CA LEU A 175 10.32 -10.82 -2.81
C LEU A 175 11.43 -10.14 -2.03
N VAL A 176 12.32 -10.93 -1.43
CA VAL A 176 13.48 -10.44 -0.68
C VAL A 176 14.74 -10.81 -1.46
N GLU A 177 15.37 -9.82 -2.08
CA GLU A 177 16.64 -9.98 -2.76
C GLU A 177 17.79 -9.72 -1.80
N GLN A 178 18.77 -10.60 -1.78
CA GLN A 178 19.87 -10.64 -0.84
C GLN A 178 21.20 -10.70 -1.60
N ALA A 179 22.18 -9.91 -1.16
CA ALA A 179 23.49 -9.94 -1.77
C ALA A 179 24.17 -11.32 -1.60
N ASP A 180 24.80 -11.83 -2.64
CA ASP A 180 25.49 -13.13 -2.62
C ASP A 180 26.52 -13.23 -1.48
N ALA A 181 27.27 -12.18 -1.24
CA ALA A 181 28.26 -12.12 -0.17
C ALA A 181 27.61 -12.18 1.25
N ASP A 182 26.36 -11.72 1.42
CA ASP A 182 25.66 -11.81 2.70
C ASP A 182 25.10 -13.23 2.93
N VAL A 183 24.65 -13.87 1.86
CA VAL A 183 24.23 -15.28 1.89
C VAL A 183 25.40 -16.19 2.19
N SER A 184 26.51 -16.04 1.46
CA SER A 184 27.73 -16.83 1.62
C SER A 184 28.35 -16.67 3.02
N ALA A 185 28.22 -15.49 3.63
CA ALA A 185 28.67 -15.22 4.99
C ALA A 185 27.68 -15.67 6.08
N GLY A 186 26.53 -16.26 5.72
CA GLY A 186 25.50 -16.70 6.67
C GLY A 186 24.80 -15.56 7.42
N ARG A 187 24.88 -14.31 6.91
CA ARG A 187 24.28 -13.13 7.55
C ARG A 187 22.77 -13.04 7.36
N VAL A 188 22.23 -13.76 6.40
CA VAL A 188 20.82 -13.73 6.03
C VAL A 188 20.26 -15.13 5.86
N ASN A 189 18.96 -15.27 6.12
CA ASN A 189 18.23 -16.51 5.93
C ASN A 189 17.64 -16.54 4.52
N THR A 190 17.84 -17.64 3.79
CA THR A 190 17.35 -17.83 2.42
C THR A 190 16.04 -18.60 2.33
N SER A 191 15.45 -19.03 3.45
CA SER A 191 14.19 -19.79 3.44
C SER A 191 13.03 -18.95 2.94
N SER A 192 12.30 -19.46 1.98
CA SER A 192 11.02 -18.91 1.50
C SER A 192 9.85 -19.52 2.27
N GLY A 193 8.67 -18.91 2.20
CA GLY A 193 7.49 -19.39 2.89
C GLY A 193 6.21 -18.73 2.39
N THR A 194 5.09 -19.12 2.97
CA THR A 194 3.80 -18.49 2.70
C THR A 194 3.15 -18.19 4.05
N THR A 195 2.64 -16.99 4.20
CA THR A 195 1.76 -16.59 5.30
C THR A 195 0.36 -16.34 4.78
N GLN A 196 -0.61 -16.20 5.66
CA GLN A 196 -1.97 -15.89 5.29
C GLN A 196 -2.40 -14.57 5.95
N THR A 197 -3.20 -13.80 5.23
CA THR A 197 -3.89 -12.66 5.80
C THR A 197 -4.96 -13.11 6.79
N LYS A 198 -5.57 -12.18 7.52
CA LYS A 198 -6.73 -12.46 8.39
C LYS A 198 -7.92 -13.07 7.62
N ASN A 199 -8.01 -12.80 6.31
CA ASN A 199 -9.04 -13.31 5.42
C ASN A 199 -8.61 -14.61 4.69
N GLY A 200 -7.52 -15.25 5.11
CA GLY A 200 -7.02 -16.49 4.54
C GLY A 200 -6.39 -16.39 3.16
N LYS A 201 -6.06 -15.17 2.71
CA LYS A 201 -5.39 -14.97 1.41
C LYS A 201 -3.89 -15.17 1.54
N PRO A 202 -3.23 -15.85 0.57
CA PRO A 202 -1.80 -16.13 0.66
C PRO A 202 -0.95 -14.89 0.38
N VAL A 203 0.04 -14.67 1.24
CA VAL A 203 1.16 -13.76 1.05
C VAL A 203 2.42 -14.63 0.93
N ASN A 204 2.97 -14.70 -0.27
CA ASN A 204 4.15 -15.51 -0.55
C ASN A 204 5.41 -14.72 -0.23
N VAL A 205 6.28 -15.27 0.63
CA VAL A 205 7.60 -14.72 0.89
C VAL A 205 8.62 -15.51 0.10
N ARG A 206 9.22 -14.89 -0.90
CA ARG A 206 10.25 -15.49 -1.75
C ARG A 206 11.59 -14.83 -1.48
N LYS A 207 12.64 -15.61 -1.43
CA LYS A 207 14.00 -15.10 -1.27
C LYS A 207 14.84 -15.47 -2.47
N LYS A 208 15.65 -14.52 -2.93
CA LYS A 208 16.49 -14.64 -4.11
C LYS A 208 17.83 -14.00 -3.83
N VAL A 209 18.89 -14.64 -4.33
CA VAL A 209 20.22 -14.06 -4.36
C VAL A 209 20.34 -13.12 -5.55
N ASP A 210 20.84 -11.91 -5.31
CA ASP A 210 21.12 -10.91 -6.34
C ASP A 210 22.60 -10.48 -6.21
N SER A 211 23.40 -10.87 -7.20
CA SER A 211 24.83 -10.52 -7.25
C SER A 211 25.09 -9.03 -7.50
N GLY A 212 24.11 -8.28 -7.99
CA GLY A 212 24.19 -6.83 -8.19
C GLY A 212 23.82 -6.00 -6.97
N LEU A 213 23.30 -6.65 -5.92
CA LEU A 213 22.89 -5.94 -4.71
C LEU A 213 24.11 -5.63 -3.84
N PRO A 214 24.24 -4.39 -3.31
CA PRO A 214 25.33 -4.03 -2.41
C PRO A 214 25.33 -4.88 -1.13
N VAL A 215 26.51 -5.28 -0.69
CA VAL A 215 26.70 -6.02 0.57
C VAL A 215 26.12 -5.22 1.74
N GLY A 216 25.36 -5.88 2.61
CA GLY A 216 24.72 -5.25 3.77
C GLY A 216 23.37 -4.59 3.45
N ILE A 217 22.84 -4.79 2.26
CA ILE A 217 21.49 -4.35 1.84
C ILE A 217 20.63 -5.57 1.54
N GLU A 218 19.37 -5.53 1.95
CA GLU A 218 18.30 -6.38 1.44
C GLU A 218 17.30 -5.50 0.68
N ARG A 219 16.86 -5.94 -0.49
CA ARG A 219 15.77 -5.32 -1.25
C ARG A 219 14.49 -6.08 -1.00
N TYR A 220 13.49 -5.37 -0.55
CA TYR A 220 12.13 -5.86 -0.39
C TYR A 220 11.28 -5.34 -1.53
N THR A 221 10.76 -6.25 -2.35
CA THR A 221 9.83 -5.92 -3.44
C THR A 221 8.48 -6.51 -3.10
N ILE A 222 7.46 -5.64 -3.02
CA ILE A 222 6.07 -6.05 -2.84
C ILE A 222 5.43 -6.12 -4.23
N GLU A 223 4.94 -7.30 -4.59
CA GLU A 223 4.29 -7.56 -5.86
C GLU A 223 2.81 -7.87 -5.63
N ALA A 224 1.96 -7.17 -6.37
CA ALA A 224 0.53 -7.42 -6.35
C ALA A 224 0.16 -8.65 -7.17
N GLY A 225 -0.79 -9.42 -6.69
CA GLY A 225 -1.42 -10.50 -7.44
C GLY A 225 -2.10 -10.01 -8.72
N GLU A 226 -2.44 -10.95 -9.60
CA GLU A 226 -3.14 -10.62 -10.83
C GLU A 226 -4.58 -10.16 -10.54
N ILE A 227 -5.02 -9.14 -11.24
CA ILE A 227 -6.44 -8.79 -11.27
C ILE A 227 -7.12 -9.76 -12.24
N ARG A 228 -7.99 -10.60 -11.71
CA ARG A 228 -8.82 -11.51 -12.49
C ARG A 228 -10.27 -11.06 -12.32
N GLY A 229 -10.88 -10.54 -13.36
CA GLY A 229 -12.27 -10.15 -13.23
C GLY A 229 -12.90 -9.61 -14.50
N LYS A 230 -14.25 -9.68 -14.48
CA LYS A 230 -15.14 -8.96 -15.38
C LYS A 230 -15.85 -7.89 -14.54
N LEU A 231 -16.05 -6.71 -15.11
CA LEU A 231 -16.93 -5.69 -14.52
C LEU A 231 -18.37 -6.15 -14.55
#